data_afe6d072d5f0fdef98d20843ef98e244
#
_entry.id   afe6d072d5f0fdef98d20843ef98e244
#
_cell.length_a   1.000
_cell.length_b   1.000
_cell.length_c   1.000
_cell.angle_alpha   90.00
_cell.angle_beta   90.00
_cell.angle_gamma   90.00
#
_symmetry.space_group_name_H-M   'P 1'
#
loop_
_entity.id
_entity.type
_entity.pdbx_description
1 polymer ?
#
loop_
_entity_poly.entity_id
_entity_poly.type
_entity_poly.pdbx_seq_one_letter_code
_entity_poly.pdbx_strand_id
1 'polypeptide(L)'
;MINKSITENNKKRPIIGRLICRNNQKQIPLASESKNEMEKGTILIVDDNKGVLASLELLLETEFSEIKTAHHPNQIISIINTSPIDVIILDMNFSAGINNGNEGLYWLKRIREIAPALPVVMLTAYGDVELAVKALKNDATDFLLKPWDNRTLVRKIKDAFGSGKKRKNRIPDRNKSPMIVGTSPAMQQLMKMVVKVARTDANILITGENGTGKEMLAQEIHRLSTRKEHSMVTVDMGAISESLFENELFGHERGSFTDAYESRPGKFEAASGSSLFMDEIGNLPLAMQAKLLTVLQNRKITRIGSNKVIPVDIRLLSATNKNIQDMVDSGTFREDLLYRLNTIHLEIPPLRERREDIHLFINYFMQRYAAKYEKKEIFLHEHALEKLCSYHWPGNIRELQHTIEKAVILCEGDVIRSKDIFVKQTWSPQFSTTVPNLEEVERQAIETAIRQNDGNLTATAEQLGISRQTLYNKIKRFKL
;
A
#
# COMPACT_ATOMS: atom_id res chain seq x y z
N MET A 1 12.32 49.94 53.79
CA MET A 1 13.49 50.59 53.13
C MET A 1 14.02 49.69 52.11
N ILE A 2 14.14 50.22 50.88
CA ILE A 2 15.01 49.81 49.74
C ILE A 2 14.60 48.61 48.93
N ASN A 3 13.89 48.94 47.86
CA ASN A 3 13.96 48.51 46.46
C ASN A 3 15.22 47.75 46.01
N LYS A 4 15.02 46.70 45.19
CA LYS A 4 15.66 46.62 43.89
C LYS A 4 14.90 45.66 42.96
N SER A 5 14.37 46.24 41.90
CA SER A 5 13.87 45.63 40.68
C SER A 5 14.96 44.81 39.97
N ILE A 6 14.59 43.59 39.49
CA ILE A 6 15.30 42.92 38.39
C ILE A 6 14.25 42.43 37.40
N THR A 7 14.32 43.03 36.24
CA THR A 7 13.58 42.68 35.03
C THR A 7 13.96 41.29 34.55
N GLU A 8 13.05 40.36 34.54
CA GLU A 8 13.21 39.07 33.85
C GLU A 8 12.53 39.09 32.49
N ASN A 9 13.35 38.90 31.49
CA ASN A 9 13.01 38.68 30.10
C ASN A 9 12.30 37.33 29.95
N ASN A 10 10.98 37.35 29.73
CA ASN A 10 10.16 36.18 29.44
C ASN A 10 10.41 35.72 27.97
N LYS A 11 11.38 34.89 27.73
CA LYS A 11 11.47 34.08 26.53
C LYS A 11 10.51 32.90 26.65
N LYS A 12 9.37 33.00 25.98
CA LYS A 12 8.42 31.89 25.80
C LYS A 12 9.14 30.70 25.13
N ARG A 13 9.33 29.62 25.88
CA ARG A 13 9.73 28.32 25.37
C ARG A 13 8.50 27.58 24.88
N PRO A 14 8.56 26.84 23.76
CA PRO A 14 7.43 26.04 23.31
C PRO A 14 7.20 24.86 24.26
N ILE A 15 5.96 24.64 24.63
CA ILE A 15 5.52 23.48 25.43
C ILE A 15 5.60 22.24 24.54
N ILE A 16 6.68 21.49 24.68
CA ILE A 16 6.83 20.18 24.07
C ILE A 16 6.35 19.16 25.11
N GLY A 17 5.20 18.54 24.84
CA GLY A 17 4.73 17.40 25.62
C GLY A 17 5.73 16.23 25.53
N ARG A 18 6.53 16.04 26.57
CA ARG A 18 7.39 14.85 26.73
C ARG A 18 6.53 13.64 27.08
N LEU A 19 6.36 12.73 26.13
CA LEU A 19 6.06 11.33 26.47
C LEU A 19 7.38 10.65 26.87
N ILE A 20 7.52 10.43 28.17
CA ILE A 20 8.68 9.70 28.75
C ILE A 20 8.44 8.22 28.53
N CYS A 21 9.08 7.63 27.52
CA CYS A 21 9.34 6.20 27.51
C CYS A 21 10.56 5.91 28.41
N ARG A 22 10.32 5.33 29.58
CA ARG A 22 11.38 4.75 30.40
C ARG A 22 12.01 3.60 29.65
N ASN A 23 13.20 3.78 29.11
CA ASN A 23 14.08 2.70 28.70
C ASN A 23 15.29 2.64 29.63
N ASN A 24 15.46 1.47 30.22
CA ASN A 24 16.62 1.09 31.02
C ASN A 24 17.92 1.36 30.26
N GLN A 25 18.75 2.21 30.81
CA GLN A 25 20.15 2.34 30.43
C GLN A 25 20.89 1.05 30.83
N LYS A 26 21.22 0.21 29.86
CA LYS A 26 22.34 -0.71 29.96
C LYS A 26 23.54 -0.07 29.25
N GLN A 27 24.59 0.16 30.03
CA GLN A 27 25.90 0.61 29.58
C GLN A 27 26.41 -0.28 28.46
N ILE A 28 26.89 0.36 27.37
CA ILE A 28 27.58 -0.31 26.27
C ILE A 28 29.04 -0.53 26.71
N PRO A 29 29.54 -1.77 26.80
CA PRO A 29 30.98 -1.99 26.97
C PRO A 29 31.69 -1.76 25.63
N LEU A 30 32.88 -1.17 25.70
CA LEU A 30 33.83 -1.02 24.58
C LEU A 30 34.12 -2.38 23.91
N ALA A 31 34.30 -2.31 22.61
CA ALA A 31 34.60 -3.42 21.72
C ALA A 31 35.62 -4.39 22.26
N SER A 32 35.22 -5.59 22.62
CA SER A 32 36.04 -6.79 22.69
C SER A 32 35.86 -7.56 21.40
N GLU A 33 36.96 -8.04 20.84
CA GLU A 33 37.01 -8.93 19.69
C GLU A 33 35.95 -10.04 19.83
N SER A 34 34.91 -9.99 19.00
CA SER A 34 33.86 -11.01 18.99
C SER A 34 34.43 -12.27 18.37
N LYS A 35 34.59 -13.32 19.17
CA LYS A 35 34.61 -14.70 18.68
C LYS A 35 33.42 -14.85 17.74
N ASN A 36 33.69 -15.22 16.48
CA ASN A 36 32.64 -15.56 15.50
C ASN A 36 31.86 -16.76 16.06
N GLU A 37 30.73 -16.50 16.71
CA GLU A 37 29.74 -17.54 17.00
C GLU A 37 29.05 -17.89 15.69
N MET A 38 29.14 -19.19 15.30
CA MET A 38 28.50 -19.72 14.10
C MET A 38 26.97 -19.50 14.21
N GLU A 39 26.39 -18.87 13.20
CA GLU A 39 24.94 -18.65 13.15
C GLU A 39 24.19 -20.00 13.00
N LYS A 40 23.25 -20.29 13.90
CA LYS A 40 22.40 -21.48 13.79
C LYS A 40 21.37 -21.27 12.68
N GLY A 41 21.70 -21.69 11.46
CA GLY A 41 20.85 -21.59 10.28
C GLY A 41 21.27 -22.48 9.14
N THR A 42 20.33 -22.82 8.27
CA THR A 42 20.52 -23.68 7.08
C THR A 42 20.46 -22.84 5.83
N ILE A 43 21.52 -22.84 5.01
CA ILE A 43 21.60 -22.13 3.74
C ILE A 43 21.49 -23.16 2.59
N LEU A 44 20.63 -22.87 1.61
CA LEU A 44 20.54 -23.63 0.37
C LEU A 44 21.23 -22.87 -0.76
N ILE A 45 22.21 -23.49 -1.41
CA ILE A 45 22.94 -22.95 -2.56
C ILE A 45 22.50 -23.71 -3.79
N VAL A 46 22.07 -22.99 -4.84
CA VAL A 46 21.60 -23.57 -6.10
C VAL A 46 22.36 -22.95 -7.26
N ASP A 47 23.23 -23.73 -7.89
CA ASP A 47 24.08 -23.32 -9.01
C ASP A 47 24.46 -24.58 -9.81
N ASP A 48 24.48 -24.52 -11.14
CA ASP A 48 24.86 -25.67 -11.99
C ASP A 48 26.39 -25.92 -12.01
N ASN A 49 27.17 -24.89 -11.64
CA ASN A 49 28.63 -24.96 -11.59
C ASN A 49 29.12 -25.55 -10.26
N LYS A 50 29.68 -26.74 -10.30
CA LYS A 50 30.25 -27.45 -9.14
C LYS A 50 31.35 -26.66 -8.44
N GLY A 51 32.15 -25.88 -9.16
CA GLY A 51 33.22 -25.04 -8.56
C GLY A 51 32.65 -23.89 -7.74
N VAL A 52 31.56 -23.29 -8.19
CA VAL A 52 30.82 -22.24 -7.47
C VAL A 52 30.22 -22.81 -6.20
N LEU A 53 29.54 -23.95 -6.29
CA LEU A 53 28.96 -24.64 -5.12
C LEU A 53 30.02 -24.96 -4.06
N ALA A 54 31.12 -25.61 -4.43
CA ALA A 54 32.21 -25.94 -3.51
C ALA A 54 32.86 -24.71 -2.86
N SER A 55 33.03 -23.65 -3.63
CA SER A 55 33.61 -22.37 -3.11
C SER A 55 32.70 -21.69 -2.11
N LEU A 56 31.38 -21.67 -2.37
CA LEU A 56 30.38 -21.07 -1.46
C LEU A 56 30.16 -21.93 -0.21
N GLU A 57 30.13 -23.26 -0.38
CA GLU A 57 30.01 -24.21 0.72
C GLU A 57 31.17 -24.04 1.71
N LEU A 58 32.41 -24.12 1.25
CA LEU A 58 33.60 -23.91 2.09
C LEU A 58 33.62 -22.57 2.81
N LEU A 59 33.20 -21.50 2.12
CA LEU A 59 33.16 -20.15 2.71
C LEU A 59 32.08 -20.02 3.80
N LEU A 60 30.89 -20.61 3.57
CA LEU A 60 29.75 -20.44 4.45
C LEU A 60 29.70 -21.46 5.60
N GLU A 61 30.36 -22.61 5.49
CA GLU A 61 30.48 -23.60 6.58
C GLU A 61 31.13 -23.04 7.85
N THR A 62 31.96 -21.99 7.70
CA THR A 62 32.58 -21.31 8.86
C THR A 62 31.63 -20.36 9.58
N GLU A 63 30.51 -19.99 8.94
CA GLU A 63 29.60 -18.95 9.39
C GLU A 63 28.20 -19.47 9.77
N PHE A 64 27.76 -20.60 9.17
CA PHE A 64 26.43 -21.17 9.35
C PHE A 64 26.49 -22.66 9.72
N SER A 65 25.47 -23.14 10.42
CA SER A 65 25.46 -24.50 10.99
C SER A 65 25.21 -25.62 9.96
N GLU A 66 24.54 -25.31 8.85
CA GLU A 66 24.23 -26.31 7.81
C GLU A 66 24.18 -25.65 6.44
N ILE A 67 24.92 -26.24 5.48
CA ILE A 67 24.89 -25.82 4.08
C ILE A 67 24.36 -26.98 3.24
N LYS A 68 23.37 -26.70 2.41
CA LYS A 68 22.85 -27.63 1.40
C LYS A 68 23.12 -27.11 0.02
N THR A 69 23.50 -28.00 -0.89
CA THR A 69 23.80 -27.66 -2.26
C THR A 69 22.87 -28.41 -3.22
N ALA A 70 22.47 -27.74 -4.30
CA ALA A 70 21.68 -28.33 -5.39
C ALA A 70 22.24 -27.92 -6.74
N HIS A 71 22.46 -28.89 -7.64
CA HIS A 71 22.99 -28.67 -9.00
C HIS A 71 21.90 -28.27 -9.99
N HIS A 72 20.64 -28.57 -9.68
CA HIS A 72 19.52 -28.27 -10.56
C HIS A 72 18.39 -27.58 -9.76
N PRO A 73 17.81 -26.51 -10.31
CA PRO A 73 16.77 -25.75 -9.61
C PRO A 73 15.48 -26.56 -9.38
N ASN A 74 15.24 -27.65 -10.12
CA ASN A 74 14.11 -28.56 -9.89
C ASN A 74 14.11 -29.20 -8.49
N GLN A 75 15.28 -29.27 -7.82
CA GLN A 75 15.43 -29.84 -6.49
C GLN A 75 14.97 -28.87 -5.36
N ILE A 76 14.87 -27.57 -5.67
CA ILE A 76 14.54 -26.51 -4.69
C ILE A 76 13.26 -26.83 -3.93
N ILE A 77 12.18 -27.17 -4.63
CA ILE A 77 10.87 -27.40 -4.03
C ILE A 77 10.91 -28.62 -3.08
N SER A 78 11.57 -29.70 -3.51
CA SER A 78 11.73 -30.89 -2.68
C SER A 78 12.52 -30.59 -1.40
N ILE A 79 13.61 -29.83 -1.53
CA ILE A 79 14.48 -29.48 -0.38
C ILE A 79 13.76 -28.56 0.59
N ILE A 80 13.01 -27.53 0.11
CA ILE A 80 12.24 -26.63 0.96
C ILE A 80 11.17 -27.39 1.76
N ASN A 81 10.54 -28.40 1.14
CA ASN A 81 9.49 -29.19 1.79
C ASN A 81 10.02 -30.21 2.80
N THR A 82 11.28 -30.67 2.64
CA THR A 82 11.87 -31.72 3.47
C THR A 82 12.80 -31.18 4.57
N SER A 83 13.23 -29.93 4.47
CA SER A 83 14.24 -29.36 5.34
C SER A 83 13.96 -27.90 5.69
N PRO A 84 14.21 -27.45 6.94
CA PRO A 84 14.08 -26.05 7.29
C PRO A 84 15.23 -25.25 6.63
N ILE A 85 14.89 -24.45 5.61
CA ILE A 85 15.83 -23.53 4.94
C ILE A 85 15.61 -22.12 5.49
N ASP A 86 16.71 -21.40 5.74
CA ASP A 86 16.66 -20.04 6.26
C ASP A 86 17.03 -18.99 5.21
N VAL A 87 17.90 -19.30 4.25
CA VAL A 87 18.25 -18.45 3.10
C VAL A 87 18.50 -19.33 1.87
N ILE A 88 18.12 -18.85 0.70
CA ILE A 88 18.50 -19.47 -0.59
C ILE A 88 19.45 -18.53 -1.30
N ILE A 89 20.56 -19.10 -1.82
CA ILE A 89 21.44 -18.47 -2.81
C ILE A 89 21.10 -19.13 -4.14
N LEU A 90 20.63 -18.35 -5.11
CA LEU A 90 20.09 -18.86 -6.37
C LEU A 90 20.81 -18.23 -7.57
N ASP A 91 21.36 -19.06 -8.44
CA ASP A 91 21.92 -18.58 -9.70
C ASP A 91 20.84 -18.07 -10.66
N MET A 92 21.20 -17.10 -11.49
CA MET A 92 20.31 -16.52 -12.50
C MET A 92 20.20 -17.41 -13.75
N ASN A 93 21.23 -18.19 -14.08
CA ASN A 93 21.31 -18.98 -15.31
C ASN A 93 21.78 -20.40 -15.02
N PHE A 94 21.00 -21.41 -15.43
CA PHE A 94 21.27 -22.83 -15.21
C PHE A 94 21.60 -23.60 -16.52
N SER A 95 21.54 -22.93 -17.68
CA SER A 95 21.82 -23.55 -18.98
C SER A 95 23.08 -22.95 -19.59
N ALA A 96 24.09 -23.76 -19.79
CA ALA A 96 25.35 -23.34 -20.41
C ALA A 96 25.11 -22.74 -21.82
N GLY A 97 25.34 -21.43 -21.94
CA GLY A 97 25.31 -20.72 -23.23
C GLY A 97 24.12 -19.75 -23.45
N ILE A 98 23.14 -19.69 -22.58
CA ILE A 98 22.02 -18.75 -22.69
C ILE A 98 21.97 -17.84 -21.44
N ASN A 99 22.62 -16.69 -21.49
CA ASN A 99 22.68 -15.71 -20.39
C ASN A 99 21.50 -14.72 -20.45
N ASN A 100 20.25 -15.18 -20.39
CA ASN A 100 19.09 -14.30 -20.39
C ASN A 100 18.44 -14.07 -19.00
N GLY A 101 18.92 -14.76 -17.95
CA GLY A 101 18.45 -14.62 -16.56
C GLY A 101 16.99 -15.05 -16.30
N ASN A 102 16.28 -15.51 -17.32
CA ASN A 102 14.86 -15.85 -17.20
C ASN A 102 14.61 -17.09 -16.32
N GLU A 103 15.57 -18.03 -16.26
CA GLU A 103 15.44 -19.24 -15.46
C GLU A 103 15.49 -18.92 -13.97
N GLY A 104 16.45 -18.11 -13.50
CA GLY A 104 16.54 -17.68 -12.11
C GLY A 104 15.32 -16.88 -11.66
N LEU A 105 14.80 -15.99 -12.53
CA LEU A 105 13.57 -15.23 -12.23
C LEU A 105 12.33 -16.13 -12.16
N TYR A 106 12.24 -17.16 -13.03
CA TYR A 106 11.17 -18.14 -12.97
C TYR A 106 11.18 -18.89 -11.63
N TRP A 107 12.36 -19.38 -11.20
CA TRP A 107 12.49 -20.10 -9.93
C TRP A 107 12.28 -19.19 -8.72
N LEU A 108 12.73 -17.94 -8.76
CA LEU A 108 12.42 -16.95 -7.74
C LEU A 108 10.90 -16.80 -7.55
N LYS A 109 10.15 -16.68 -8.65
CA LYS A 109 8.69 -16.61 -8.61
C LYS A 109 8.07 -17.87 -7.99
N ARG A 110 8.55 -19.05 -8.37
CA ARG A 110 8.09 -20.33 -7.80
C ARG A 110 8.39 -20.44 -6.30
N ILE A 111 9.57 -20.01 -5.87
CA ILE A 111 9.91 -19.96 -4.43
C ILE A 111 8.96 -19.02 -3.69
N ARG A 112 8.63 -17.87 -4.26
CA ARG A 112 7.70 -16.90 -3.64
C ARG A 112 6.28 -17.44 -3.51
N GLU A 113 5.82 -18.28 -4.45
CA GLU A 113 4.51 -18.95 -4.36
C GLU A 113 4.45 -19.94 -3.19
N ILE A 114 5.54 -20.66 -2.91
CA ILE A 114 5.58 -21.74 -1.91
C ILE A 114 6.05 -21.21 -0.53
N ALA A 115 7.05 -20.34 -0.52
CA ALA A 115 7.69 -19.81 0.67
C ALA A 115 7.89 -18.29 0.57
N PRO A 116 6.82 -17.47 0.68
CA PRO A 116 6.88 -16.01 0.44
C PRO A 116 7.84 -15.26 1.37
N ALA A 117 8.06 -15.77 2.59
CA ALA A 117 8.91 -15.15 3.59
C ALA A 117 10.38 -15.59 3.55
N LEU A 118 10.71 -16.62 2.74
CA LEU A 118 12.05 -17.18 2.67
C LEU A 118 13.00 -16.23 1.91
N PRO A 119 14.09 -15.72 2.53
CA PRO A 119 15.05 -14.87 1.84
C PRO A 119 15.71 -15.56 0.66
N VAL A 120 15.76 -14.88 -0.49
CA VAL A 120 16.45 -15.35 -1.70
C VAL A 120 17.44 -14.29 -2.13
N VAL A 121 18.72 -14.67 -2.22
CA VAL A 121 19.81 -13.85 -2.73
C VAL A 121 20.20 -14.40 -4.10
N MET A 122 20.11 -13.54 -5.13
CA MET A 122 20.39 -13.97 -6.52
C MET A 122 21.88 -13.82 -6.81
N LEU A 123 22.46 -14.82 -7.53
CA LEU A 123 23.81 -14.71 -8.12
C LEU A 123 23.69 -14.32 -9.58
N THR A 124 24.44 -13.32 -10.04
CA THR A 124 24.40 -12.87 -11.44
C THR A 124 25.80 -12.59 -11.97
N ALA A 125 26.01 -12.74 -13.29
CA ALA A 125 27.27 -12.44 -13.92
C ALA A 125 27.55 -10.92 -13.98
N TYR A 126 28.84 -10.56 -14.12
CA TYR A 126 29.27 -9.17 -14.27
C TYR A 126 28.72 -8.59 -15.59
N GLY A 127 27.88 -7.56 -15.49
CA GLY A 127 27.25 -6.88 -16.64
C GLY A 127 25.72 -6.90 -16.65
N ASP A 128 25.05 -7.78 -15.89
CA ASP A 128 23.60 -7.95 -15.90
C ASP A 128 22.86 -7.11 -14.82
N VAL A 129 23.19 -5.82 -14.72
CA VAL A 129 22.57 -4.92 -13.74
C VAL A 129 21.05 -4.80 -13.96
N GLU A 130 20.60 -4.85 -15.20
CA GLU A 130 19.15 -4.85 -15.51
C GLU A 130 18.43 -6.09 -14.97
N LEU A 131 19.06 -7.25 -15.01
CA LEU A 131 18.53 -8.49 -14.45
C LEU A 131 18.50 -8.45 -12.92
N ALA A 132 19.52 -7.89 -12.29
CA ALA A 132 19.55 -7.67 -10.86
C ALA A 132 18.39 -6.75 -10.39
N VAL A 133 18.12 -5.67 -11.13
CA VAL A 133 16.97 -4.77 -10.87
C VAL A 133 15.63 -5.51 -11.08
N LYS A 134 15.52 -6.34 -12.12
CA LYS A 134 14.33 -7.18 -12.33
C LYS A 134 14.14 -8.21 -11.20
N ALA A 135 15.21 -8.81 -10.68
CA ALA A 135 15.14 -9.74 -9.56
C ALA A 135 14.63 -9.06 -8.30
N LEU A 136 15.12 -7.86 -7.97
CA LEU A 136 14.63 -7.07 -6.82
C LEU A 136 13.16 -6.66 -6.99
N LYS A 137 12.72 -6.31 -8.21
CA LYS A 137 11.29 -6.04 -8.50
C LYS A 137 10.40 -7.28 -8.36
N ASN A 138 10.96 -8.49 -8.49
CA ASN A 138 10.28 -9.75 -8.27
C ASN A 138 10.50 -10.32 -6.84
N ASP A 139 10.74 -9.43 -5.86
CA ASP A 139 10.89 -9.75 -4.44
C ASP A 139 12.12 -10.60 -4.07
N ALA A 140 13.21 -10.58 -4.88
CA ALA A 140 14.50 -11.05 -4.38
C ALA A 140 14.92 -10.22 -3.16
N THR A 141 15.54 -10.86 -2.17
CA THR A 141 15.98 -10.16 -0.95
C THR A 141 17.18 -9.28 -1.23
N ASP A 142 18.13 -9.79 -2.02
CA ASP A 142 19.33 -9.08 -2.48
C ASP A 142 19.92 -9.80 -3.72
N PHE A 143 21.02 -9.26 -4.27
CA PHE A 143 21.79 -9.89 -5.32
C PHE A 143 23.30 -9.75 -5.10
N LEU A 144 24.07 -10.64 -5.73
CA LEU A 144 25.52 -10.70 -5.72
C LEU A 144 26.06 -10.86 -7.14
N LEU A 145 27.11 -10.14 -7.45
CA LEU A 145 27.80 -10.26 -8.77
C LEU A 145 28.89 -11.32 -8.70
N LYS A 146 29.02 -12.12 -9.74
CA LYS A 146 30.15 -13.03 -9.99
C LYS A 146 31.24 -12.28 -10.81
N PRO A 147 32.53 -12.27 -10.38
CA PRO A 147 33.09 -12.80 -9.14
C PRO A 147 32.78 -11.89 -7.94
N TRP A 148 32.58 -12.50 -6.78
CA TRP A 148 32.25 -11.79 -5.54
C TRP A 148 33.46 -11.54 -4.64
N ASP A 149 33.35 -10.57 -3.76
CA ASP A 149 34.20 -10.40 -2.59
C ASP A 149 33.64 -11.20 -1.41
N ASN A 150 34.46 -12.03 -0.78
CA ASN A 150 34.04 -12.94 0.29
C ASN A 150 33.42 -12.22 1.48
N ARG A 151 33.95 -11.04 1.88
CA ARG A 151 33.41 -10.25 2.99
C ARG A 151 32.02 -9.68 2.65
N THR A 152 31.87 -9.20 1.44
CA THR A 152 30.60 -8.66 0.95
C THR A 152 29.55 -9.75 0.85
N LEU A 153 29.91 -10.95 0.36
CA LEU A 153 29.03 -12.11 0.27
C LEU A 153 28.55 -12.53 1.65
N VAL A 154 29.47 -12.80 2.60
CA VAL A 154 29.12 -13.23 3.97
C VAL A 154 28.22 -12.19 4.62
N ARG A 155 28.53 -10.91 4.50
CA ARG A 155 27.69 -9.83 5.05
C ARG A 155 26.28 -9.85 4.48
N LYS A 156 26.11 -9.91 3.14
CA LYS A 156 24.80 -9.93 2.49
C LYS A 156 23.97 -11.18 2.87
N ILE A 157 24.63 -12.34 3.01
CA ILE A 157 23.93 -13.56 3.46
C ILE A 157 23.52 -13.44 4.93
N LYS A 158 24.36 -12.90 5.81
CA LYS A 158 24.00 -12.60 7.21
C LYS A 158 22.86 -11.59 7.31
N ASP A 159 22.85 -10.56 6.50
CA ASP A 159 21.78 -9.57 6.43
C ASP A 159 20.47 -10.22 5.94
N ALA A 160 20.53 -11.05 4.91
CA ALA A 160 19.39 -11.82 4.44
C ALA A 160 18.88 -12.80 5.52
N PHE A 161 19.76 -13.52 6.21
CA PHE A 161 19.43 -14.41 7.32
C PHE A 161 18.78 -13.63 8.49
N GLY A 162 19.35 -12.52 8.89
CA GLY A 162 18.79 -11.63 9.91
C GLY A 162 17.41 -11.07 9.53
N SER A 163 17.23 -10.72 8.25
CA SER A 163 15.94 -10.29 7.72
C SER A 163 14.93 -11.44 7.66
N GLY A 164 15.36 -12.66 7.37
CA GLY A 164 14.56 -13.88 7.42
C GLY A 164 14.10 -14.21 8.85
N LYS A 165 15.00 -14.14 9.84
CA LYS A 165 14.63 -14.25 11.27
C LYS A 165 13.65 -13.15 11.69
N LYS A 166 13.86 -11.91 11.25
CA LYS A 166 12.90 -10.80 11.44
C LYS A 166 11.59 -11.00 10.70
N ARG A 167 11.60 -11.66 9.54
CA ARG A 167 10.40 -12.04 8.78
C ARG A 167 9.74 -13.31 9.34
N LYS A 168 10.49 -14.31 9.83
CA LYS A 168 9.95 -15.47 10.56
C LYS A 168 9.39 -15.07 11.94
N ASN A 169 10.01 -14.11 12.64
CA ASN A 169 9.48 -13.48 13.86
C ASN A 169 8.45 -12.37 13.56
N ARG A 170 8.35 -11.90 12.34
CA ARG A 170 7.21 -11.25 11.72
C ARG A 170 6.37 -12.30 10.97
N ILE A 171 5.96 -13.35 11.63
CA ILE A 171 4.57 -13.75 11.53
C ILE A 171 3.84 -12.45 11.79
N PRO A 172 3.10 -11.85 10.82
CA PRO A 172 2.33 -10.64 11.12
C PRO A 172 1.57 -11.05 12.37
N ASP A 173 1.82 -10.30 13.45
CA ASP A 173 1.21 -10.61 14.74
C ASP A 173 -0.28 -10.62 14.41
N ARG A 174 -0.83 -11.83 14.25
CA ARG A 174 -2.22 -12.06 13.84
C ARG A 174 -3.19 -11.36 14.80
N ASN A 175 -2.64 -10.92 15.94
CA ASN A 175 -3.35 -10.14 16.93
C ASN A 175 -3.21 -8.61 16.75
N LYS A 176 -2.24 -8.12 15.96
CA LYS A 176 -2.16 -6.67 15.66
C LYS A 176 -3.06 -6.34 14.49
N SER A 177 -3.96 -5.42 14.70
CA SER A 177 -4.78 -4.86 13.64
C SER A 177 -3.89 -4.26 12.55
N PRO A 178 -4.07 -4.65 11.28
CA PRO A 178 -3.40 -4.00 10.16
C PRO A 178 -3.90 -2.55 9.99
N MET A 179 -5.08 -2.24 10.54
CA MET A 179 -5.76 -0.96 10.44
C MET A 179 -5.45 -0.06 11.62
N ILE A 180 -5.05 1.17 11.34
CA ILE A 180 -5.02 2.23 12.35
C ILE A 180 -6.45 2.71 12.54
N VAL A 181 -7.00 2.40 13.70
CA VAL A 181 -8.34 2.83 14.07
C VAL A 181 -8.27 4.24 14.63
N GLY A 182 -9.01 5.15 14.01
CA GLY A 182 -9.14 6.52 14.48
C GLY A 182 -9.86 6.62 15.81
N THR A 183 -9.72 7.77 16.47
CA THR A 183 -10.37 8.10 17.76
C THR A 183 -11.69 8.83 17.55
N SER A 184 -12.01 9.24 16.33
CA SER A 184 -13.26 9.95 16.00
C SER A 184 -14.49 9.12 16.34
N PRO A 185 -15.59 9.75 16.79
CA PRO A 185 -16.84 9.06 17.14
C PRO A 185 -17.38 8.20 16.00
N ALA A 186 -17.30 8.70 14.76
CA ALA A 186 -17.74 7.99 13.56
C ALA A 186 -16.97 6.67 13.34
N MET A 187 -15.62 6.71 13.45
CA MET A 187 -14.80 5.50 13.33
C MET A 187 -15.02 4.54 14.48
N GLN A 188 -15.20 5.03 15.70
CA GLN A 188 -15.51 4.19 16.86
C GLN A 188 -16.85 3.45 16.70
N GLN A 189 -17.87 4.14 16.18
CA GLN A 189 -19.17 3.52 15.87
C GLN A 189 -19.05 2.48 14.78
N LEU A 190 -18.35 2.78 13.69
CA LEU A 190 -18.07 1.84 12.61
C LEU A 190 -17.36 0.58 13.15
N MET A 191 -16.32 0.74 13.97
CA MET A 191 -15.58 -0.39 14.53
C MET A 191 -16.41 -1.24 15.49
N LYS A 192 -17.32 -0.65 16.27
CA LYS A 192 -18.28 -1.42 17.08
C LYS A 192 -19.16 -2.31 16.21
N MET A 193 -19.60 -1.82 15.04
CA MET A 193 -20.36 -2.60 14.07
C MET A 193 -19.49 -3.69 13.46
N VAL A 194 -18.27 -3.38 13.03
CA VAL A 194 -17.30 -4.33 12.49
C VAL A 194 -17.08 -5.52 13.42
N VAL A 195 -16.85 -5.30 14.72
CA VAL A 195 -16.67 -6.39 15.70
C VAL A 195 -17.91 -7.33 15.77
N LYS A 196 -19.12 -6.76 15.67
CA LYS A 196 -20.35 -7.55 15.69
C LYS A 196 -20.51 -8.41 14.44
N VAL A 197 -20.28 -7.81 13.25
CA VAL A 197 -20.53 -8.49 11.97
C VAL A 197 -19.38 -9.40 11.54
N ALA A 198 -18.17 -9.18 12.05
CA ALA A 198 -17.00 -9.97 11.69
C ALA A 198 -17.19 -11.46 11.97
N ARG A 199 -17.87 -11.82 13.03
CA ARG A 199 -18.12 -13.21 13.46
C ARG A 199 -19.24 -13.93 12.69
N THR A 200 -19.92 -13.24 11.77
CA THR A 200 -20.97 -13.81 10.95
C THR A 200 -20.44 -14.18 9.57
N ASP A 201 -21.16 -15.02 8.82
CA ASP A 201 -20.87 -15.32 7.41
C ASP A 201 -21.62 -14.40 6.42
N ALA A 202 -22.24 -13.34 6.92
CA ALA A 202 -22.94 -12.36 6.08
C ALA A 202 -21.99 -11.68 5.09
N ASN A 203 -22.48 -11.44 3.88
CA ASN A 203 -21.79 -10.62 2.90
C ASN A 203 -21.77 -9.16 3.39
N ILE A 204 -20.68 -8.47 3.14
CA ILE A 204 -20.49 -7.09 3.57
C ILE A 204 -20.13 -6.23 2.36
N LEU A 205 -20.87 -5.14 2.21
CA LEU A 205 -20.57 -4.07 1.26
C LEU A 205 -19.94 -2.90 2.00
N ILE A 206 -18.69 -2.55 1.63
CA ILE A 206 -17.95 -1.44 2.18
C ILE A 206 -17.97 -0.30 1.16
N THR A 207 -18.53 0.84 1.55
CA THR A 207 -18.50 2.05 0.71
C THR A 207 -17.66 3.14 1.32
N GLY A 208 -17.24 4.09 0.51
CA GLY A 208 -16.46 5.24 0.91
C GLY A 208 -15.54 5.74 -0.20
N GLU A 209 -15.12 6.97 -0.10
CA GLU A 209 -14.27 7.62 -1.07
C GLU A 209 -12.93 6.90 -1.28
N ASN A 210 -12.25 7.23 -2.37
CA ASN A 210 -10.91 6.71 -2.62
C ASN A 210 -9.93 7.12 -1.51
N GLY A 211 -9.12 6.14 -1.06
CA GLY A 211 -8.10 6.39 -0.03
C GLY A 211 -8.60 6.46 1.41
N THR A 212 -9.87 6.13 1.69
CA THR A 212 -10.44 6.10 3.05
C THR A 212 -10.01 4.91 3.88
N GLY A 213 -9.52 3.82 3.23
CA GLY A 213 -9.03 2.60 3.89
C GLY A 213 -9.97 1.40 3.78
N LYS A 214 -10.77 1.27 2.72
CA LYS A 214 -11.71 0.17 2.49
C LYS A 214 -11.04 -1.21 2.56
N GLU A 215 -9.90 -1.38 1.90
CA GLU A 215 -9.14 -2.63 1.94
C GLU A 215 -8.65 -2.98 3.37
N MET A 216 -8.15 -1.97 4.10
CA MET A 216 -7.70 -2.17 5.49
C MET A 216 -8.86 -2.58 6.41
N LEU A 217 -10.05 -2.02 6.18
CA LEU A 217 -11.26 -2.42 6.91
C LEU A 217 -11.66 -3.86 6.57
N ALA A 218 -11.59 -4.27 5.31
CA ALA A 218 -11.86 -5.66 4.89
C ALA A 218 -10.87 -6.64 5.54
N GLN A 219 -9.58 -6.30 5.59
CA GLN A 219 -8.55 -7.09 6.28
C GLN A 219 -8.84 -7.20 7.78
N GLU A 220 -9.30 -6.13 8.41
CA GLU A 220 -9.66 -6.15 9.84
C GLU A 220 -10.91 -6.99 10.11
N ILE A 221 -11.94 -6.91 9.25
CA ILE A 221 -13.12 -7.77 9.32
C ILE A 221 -12.72 -9.25 9.21
N HIS A 222 -11.85 -9.57 8.25
CA HIS A 222 -11.37 -10.94 8.07
C HIS A 222 -10.57 -11.42 9.30
N ARG A 223 -9.68 -10.59 9.83
CA ARG A 223 -8.86 -10.88 11.04
C ARG A 223 -9.73 -11.20 12.26
N LEU A 224 -10.86 -10.53 12.40
CA LEU A 224 -11.81 -10.72 13.49
C LEU A 224 -12.83 -11.86 13.23
N SER A 225 -12.79 -12.45 12.04
CA SER A 225 -13.76 -13.48 11.61
C SER A 225 -13.41 -14.87 12.12
N THR A 226 -14.37 -15.79 11.96
CA THR A 226 -14.17 -17.24 12.20
C THR A 226 -13.22 -17.88 11.18
N ARG A 227 -12.99 -17.21 10.03
CA ARG A 227 -12.17 -17.68 8.91
C ARG A 227 -10.73 -17.15 8.93
N LYS A 228 -10.31 -16.49 10.00
CA LYS A 228 -8.99 -15.81 10.16
C LYS A 228 -7.77 -16.72 9.99
N GLU A 229 -7.93 -18.03 10.14
CA GLU A 229 -6.85 -19.01 10.00
C GLU A 229 -6.43 -19.22 8.54
N HIS A 230 -7.30 -18.92 7.60
CA HIS A 230 -7.04 -18.95 6.16
C HIS A 230 -6.73 -17.53 5.65
N SER A 231 -5.86 -17.42 4.65
CA SER A 231 -5.56 -16.12 4.04
C SER A 231 -6.75 -15.57 3.25
N MET A 232 -7.08 -14.30 3.44
CA MET A 232 -8.07 -13.62 2.61
C MET A 232 -7.57 -13.52 1.16
N VAL A 233 -8.41 -13.89 0.21
CA VAL A 233 -8.12 -13.71 -1.23
C VAL A 233 -8.64 -12.34 -1.66
N THR A 234 -7.77 -11.52 -2.25
CA THR A 234 -8.13 -10.18 -2.73
C THR A 234 -8.16 -10.14 -4.26
N VAL A 235 -9.16 -9.46 -4.80
CA VAL A 235 -9.30 -9.20 -6.24
C VAL A 235 -9.64 -7.73 -6.42
N ASP A 236 -8.81 -7.00 -7.16
CA ASP A 236 -9.06 -5.62 -7.57
C ASP A 236 -9.72 -5.61 -8.96
N MET A 237 -11.00 -5.26 -9.00
CA MET A 237 -11.77 -5.19 -10.25
C MET A 237 -11.35 -4.02 -11.13
N GLY A 238 -10.64 -3.03 -10.61
CA GLY A 238 -10.09 -1.94 -11.40
C GLY A 238 -8.78 -2.28 -12.13
N ALA A 239 -8.08 -3.31 -11.64
CA ALA A 239 -6.78 -3.71 -12.20
C ALA A 239 -6.88 -4.82 -13.26
N ILE A 240 -8.02 -5.49 -13.40
CA ILE A 240 -8.23 -6.60 -14.34
C ILE A 240 -8.90 -6.07 -15.61
N SER A 241 -8.37 -6.43 -16.78
CA SER A 241 -9.05 -6.13 -18.04
C SER A 241 -10.34 -6.94 -18.19
N GLU A 242 -11.34 -6.37 -18.86
CA GLU A 242 -12.68 -6.99 -18.98
C GLU A 242 -12.61 -8.42 -19.56
N SER A 243 -11.73 -8.68 -20.52
CA SER A 243 -11.53 -9.98 -21.15
C SER A 243 -10.93 -11.04 -20.20
N LEU A 244 -10.29 -10.63 -19.10
CA LEU A 244 -9.66 -11.52 -18.14
C LEU A 244 -10.47 -11.78 -16.89
N PHE A 245 -11.56 -11.04 -16.64
CA PHE A 245 -12.37 -11.20 -15.43
C PHE A 245 -12.84 -12.64 -15.23
N GLU A 246 -13.36 -13.24 -16.27
CA GLU A 246 -13.90 -14.59 -16.18
C GLU A 246 -12.80 -15.60 -15.83
N ASN A 247 -11.66 -15.49 -16.50
CA ASN A 247 -10.52 -16.36 -16.26
C ASN A 247 -9.97 -16.23 -14.85
N GLU A 248 -9.76 -14.99 -14.36
CA GLU A 248 -9.25 -14.76 -13.02
C GLU A 248 -10.23 -15.24 -11.93
N LEU A 249 -11.54 -15.00 -12.09
CA LEU A 249 -12.53 -15.35 -11.08
C LEU A 249 -12.84 -16.85 -11.04
N PHE A 250 -13.08 -17.47 -12.22
CA PHE A 250 -13.55 -18.83 -12.32
C PHE A 250 -12.46 -19.86 -12.62
N GLY A 251 -11.32 -19.42 -13.17
CA GLY A 251 -10.24 -20.30 -13.64
C GLY A 251 -10.57 -20.98 -14.97
N HIS A 252 -9.65 -21.77 -15.47
CA HIS A 252 -9.77 -22.44 -16.76
C HIS A 252 -9.15 -23.84 -16.76
N GLU A 253 -9.64 -24.68 -17.65
CA GLU A 253 -9.02 -25.96 -18.00
C GLU A 253 -8.07 -25.79 -19.19
N ARG A 254 -7.09 -26.68 -19.29
CA ARG A 254 -6.15 -26.73 -20.41
C ARG A 254 -6.90 -26.81 -21.75
N GLY A 255 -6.52 -25.96 -22.71
CA GLY A 255 -7.11 -25.92 -24.05
C GLY A 255 -8.44 -25.16 -24.16
N SER A 256 -8.89 -24.47 -23.12
CA SER A 256 -10.14 -23.67 -23.13
C SER A 256 -10.05 -22.41 -24.00
N PHE A 257 -8.85 -21.92 -24.29
CA PHE A 257 -8.54 -20.85 -25.25
C PHE A 257 -7.09 -20.98 -25.74
N THR A 258 -6.69 -20.18 -26.74
CA THR A 258 -5.41 -20.32 -27.49
C THR A 258 -4.17 -20.37 -26.61
N ASP A 259 -4.15 -19.67 -25.45
CA ASP A 259 -3.01 -19.61 -24.54
C ASP A 259 -3.21 -20.42 -23.25
N ALA A 260 -4.22 -21.28 -23.19
CA ALA A 260 -4.50 -22.13 -22.03
C ALA A 260 -3.65 -23.41 -22.04
N TYR A 261 -2.36 -23.30 -21.80
CA TYR A 261 -1.42 -24.44 -21.79
C TYR A 261 -1.57 -25.34 -20.56
N GLU A 262 -2.05 -24.80 -19.42
CA GLU A 262 -2.24 -25.53 -18.16
C GLU A 262 -3.60 -25.17 -17.55
N SER A 263 -4.16 -26.07 -16.72
CA SER A 263 -5.34 -25.77 -15.93
C SER A 263 -5.00 -24.85 -14.76
N ARG A 264 -5.79 -23.81 -14.51
CA ARG A 264 -5.57 -22.87 -13.41
C ARG A 264 -6.85 -22.66 -12.59
N PRO A 265 -6.80 -22.83 -11.24
CA PRO A 265 -7.95 -22.51 -10.38
C PRO A 265 -8.21 -20.99 -10.36
N GLY A 266 -9.49 -20.64 -10.30
CA GLY A 266 -9.90 -19.23 -10.15
C GLY A 266 -9.89 -18.73 -8.71
N LYS A 267 -10.13 -17.43 -8.53
CA LYS A 267 -10.18 -16.78 -7.20
C LYS A 267 -11.27 -17.32 -6.31
N PHE A 268 -12.43 -17.72 -6.85
CA PHE A 268 -13.50 -18.36 -6.07
C PHE A 268 -13.03 -19.69 -5.47
N GLU A 269 -12.33 -20.51 -6.23
CA GLU A 269 -11.80 -21.77 -5.77
C GLU A 269 -10.70 -21.57 -4.73
N ALA A 270 -9.77 -20.63 -4.98
CA ALA A 270 -8.70 -20.27 -4.07
C ALA A 270 -9.19 -19.69 -2.74
N ALA A 271 -10.35 -19.03 -2.73
CA ALA A 271 -10.96 -18.44 -1.54
C ALA A 271 -11.84 -19.41 -0.75
N SER A 272 -11.99 -20.66 -1.20
CA SER A 272 -12.86 -21.63 -0.52
C SER A 272 -12.37 -21.92 0.90
N GLY A 273 -13.25 -21.85 1.88
CA GLY A 273 -12.93 -21.91 3.31
C GLY A 273 -12.47 -20.58 3.93
N SER A 274 -12.34 -19.51 3.12
CA SER A 274 -11.84 -18.21 3.54
C SER A 274 -12.80 -17.07 3.21
N SER A 275 -12.28 -15.82 3.25
CA SER A 275 -12.97 -14.64 2.74
C SER A 275 -12.42 -14.25 1.39
N LEU A 276 -13.31 -13.89 0.45
CA LEU A 276 -12.98 -13.26 -0.82
C LEU A 276 -13.29 -11.77 -0.72
N PHE A 277 -12.28 -10.93 -0.92
CA PHE A 277 -12.43 -9.48 -0.98
C PHE A 277 -12.40 -9.02 -2.43
N MET A 278 -13.46 -8.36 -2.88
CA MET A 278 -13.58 -7.75 -4.20
C MET A 278 -13.54 -6.23 -4.05
N ASP A 279 -12.40 -5.63 -4.41
CA ASP A 279 -12.28 -4.17 -4.43
C ASP A 279 -12.83 -3.60 -5.74
N GLU A 280 -13.40 -2.42 -5.67
CA GLU A 280 -14.04 -1.70 -6.77
C GLU A 280 -15.09 -2.53 -7.54
N ILE A 281 -15.97 -3.20 -6.78
CA ILE A 281 -17.05 -4.08 -7.34
C ILE A 281 -17.96 -3.37 -8.36
N GLY A 282 -18.07 -2.03 -8.28
CA GLY A 282 -18.79 -1.21 -9.25
C GLY A 282 -18.16 -1.17 -10.65
N ASN A 283 -16.97 -1.76 -10.85
CA ASN A 283 -16.35 -1.91 -12.18
C ASN A 283 -16.67 -3.24 -12.86
N LEU A 284 -17.43 -4.12 -12.18
CA LEU A 284 -17.75 -5.44 -12.73
C LEU A 284 -18.76 -5.33 -13.89
N PRO A 285 -18.44 -5.87 -15.10
CA PRO A 285 -19.34 -5.84 -16.24
C PRO A 285 -20.64 -6.59 -15.96
N LEU A 286 -21.77 -6.17 -16.57
CA LEU A 286 -23.11 -6.76 -16.35
C LEU A 286 -23.15 -8.26 -16.55
N ALA A 287 -22.41 -8.79 -17.55
CA ALA A 287 -22.33 -10.24 -17.78
C ALA A 287 -21.69 -10.97 -16.59
N MET A 288 -20.66 -10.38 -15.98
CA MET A 288 -19.98 -10.95 -14.81
C MET A 288 -20.81 -10.79 -13.53
N GLN A 289 -21.60 -9.72 -13.42
CA GLN A 289 -22.56 -9.54 -12.32
C GLN A 289 -23.57 -10.69 -12.25
N ALA A 290 -24.10 -11.14 -13.41
CA ALA A 290 -24.99 -12.29 -13.48
C ALA A 290 -24.32 -13.61 -13.03
N LYS A 291 -23.07 -13.83 -13.45
CA LYS A 291 -22.28 -14.99 -13.02
C LYS A 291 -21.96 -14.94 -11.52
N LEU A 292 -21.58 -13.79 -11.00
CA LEU A 292 -21.34 -13.61 -9.56
C LEU A 292 -22.60 -13.91 -8.74
N LEU A 293 -23.75 -13.40 -9.17
CA LEU A 293 -25.04 -13.69 -8.52
C LEU A 293 -25.29 -15.20 -8.44
N THR A 294 -25.06 -15.92 -9.55
CA THR A 294 -25.23 -17.38 -9.60
C THR A 294 -24.31 -18.10 -8.60
N VAL A 295 -23.05 -17.66 -8.46
CA VAL A 295 -22.11 -18.22 -7.47
C VAL A 295 -22.59 -17.97 -6.05
N LEU A 296 -23.05 -16.76 -5.75
CA LEU A 296 -23.52 -16.38 -4.41
C LEU A 296 -24.82 -17.13 -4.00
N GLN A 297 -25.66 -17.47 -4.99
CA GLN A 297 -26.90 -18.23 -4.77
C GLN A 297 -26.64 -19.74 -4.61
N ASN A 298 -25.86 -20.31 -5.53
CA ASN A 298 -25.69 -21.75 -5.65
C ASN A 298 -24.47 -22.30 -4.90
N ARG A 299 -23.56 -21.45 -4.49
CA ARG A 299 -22.28 -21.84 -3.84
C ARG A 299 -21.48 -22.85 -4.68
N LYS A 300 -21.51 -22.69 -6.00
CA LYS A 300 -20.85 -23.56 -6.96
C LYS A 300 -20.28 -22.73 -8.11
N ILE A 301 -19.17 -23.19 -8.66
CA ILE A 301 -18.56 -22.62 -9.86
C ILE A 301 -18.27 -23.72 -10.89
N THR A 302 -17.99 -23.29 -12.11
CA THR A 302 -17.48 -24.15 -13.19
C THR A 302 -16.33 -23.42 -13.86
N ARG A 303 -15.17 -24.09 -14.07
CA ARG A 303 -14.06 -23.50 -14.80
C ARG A 303 -14.39 -23.31 -16.28
N ILE A 304 -13.75 -22.33 -16.91
CA ILE A 304 -13.87 -22.13 -18.35
C ILE A 304 -13.37 -23.40 -19.08
N GLY A 305 -14.13 -23.88 -20.05
CA GLY A 305 -13.83 -25.11 -20.79
C GLY A 305 -14.13 -26.42 -20.04
N SER A 306 -14.83 -26.37 -18.91
CA SER A 306 -15.21 -27.55 -18.13
C SER A 306 -16.70 -27.57 -17.85
N ASN A 307 -17.26 -28.79 -17.69
CA ASN A 307 -18.62 -29.00 -17.19
C ASN A 307 -18.62 -29.48 -15.73
N LYS A 308 -17.44 -29.59 -15.11
CA LYS A 308 -17.32 -30.06 -13.73
C LYS A 308 -17.74 -28.94 -12.76
N VAL A 309 -18.76 -29.23 -11.97
CA VAL A 309 -19.23 -28.32 -10.92
C VAL A 309 -18.36 -28.47 -9.68
N ILE A 310 -17.84 -27.36 -9.18
CA ILE A 310 -16.97 -27.27 -7.99
C ILE A 310 -17.72 -26.50 -6.91
N PRO A 311 -17.99 -27.10 -5.73
CA PRO A 311 -18.59 -26.39 -4.62
C PRO A 311 -17.57 -25.40 -4.03
N VAL A 312 -18.03 -24.21 -3.62
CA VAL A 312 -17.20 -23.17 -3.01
C VAL A 312 -17.88 -22.65 -1.75
N ASP A 313 -17.12 -22.61 -0.66
CA ASP A 313 -17.54 -22.00 0.61
C ASP A 313 -16.77 -20.70 0.83
N ILE A 314 -17.35 -19.59 0.42
CA ILE A 314 -16.73 -18.27 0.53
C ILE A 314 -17.60 -17.32 1.36
N ARG A 315 -16.93 -16.44 2.12
CA ARG A 315 -17.51 -15.23 2.67
C ARG A 315 -17.10 -14.06 1.79
N LEU A 316 -18.07 -13.33 1.22
CA LEU A 316 -17.78 -12.22 0.33
C LEU A 316 -17.72 -10.88 1.10
N LEU A 317 -16.63 -10.15 0.91
CA LEU A 317 -16.46 -8.76 1.28
C LEU A 317 -16.31 -7.97 -0.01
N SER A 318 -17.11 -6.94 -0.22
CA SER A 318 -17.06 -6.11 -1.43
C SER A 318 -16.80 -4.67 -1.07
N ALA A 319 -16.04 -3.94 -1.89
CA ALA A 319 -15.81 -2.52 -1.69
C ALA A 319 -16.01 -1.71 -2.97
N THR A 320 -16.43 -0.45 -2.83
CA THR A 320 -16.54 0.49 -3.94
C THR A 320 -16.52 1.94 -3.44
N ASN A 321 -16.09 2.84 -4.31
CA ASN A 321 -16.22 4.29 -4.14
C ASN A 321 -17.42 4.87 -4.91
N LYS A 322 -18.10 4.05 -5.74
CA LYS A 322 -19.25 4.48 -6.54
C LYS A 322 -20.54 4.38 -5.73
N ASN A 323 -21.48 5.26 -6.06
CA ASN A 323 -22.86 5.08 -5.58
C ASN A 323 -23.52 3.94 -6.36
N ILE A 324 -23.64 2.78 -5.74
CA ILE A 324 -24.22 1.60 -6.40
C ILE A 324 -25.71 1.81 -6.71
N GLN A 325 -26.45 2.60 -5.89
CA GLN A 325 -27.85 2.88 -6.16
C GLN A 325 -28.02 3.66 -7.47
N ASP A 326 -27.22 4.70 -7.70
CA ASP A 326 -27.23 5.45 -8.96
C ASP A 326 -26.89 4.55 -10.16
N MET A 327 -26.01 3.55 -9.95
CA MET A 327 -25.67 2.57 -10.98
C MET A 327 -26.81 1.59 -11.27
N VAL A 328 -27.61 1.23 -10.26
CA VAL A 328 -28.84 0.42 -10.45
C VAL A 328 -29.86 1.24 -11.22
N ASP A 329 -30.10 2.48 -10.83
CA ASP A 329 -31.05 3.37 -11.48
C ASP A 329 -30.69 3.65 -12.95
N SER A 330 -29.40 3.70 -13.27
CA SER A 330 -28.88 3.83 -14.64
C SER A 330 -28.75 2.51 -15.41
N GLY A 331 -29.13 1.38 -14.81
CA GLY A 331 -29.04 0.06 -15.44
C GLY A 331 -27.63 -0.50 -15.65
N THR A 332 -26.62 0.10 -15.03
CA THR A 332 -25.21 -0.35 -15.12
C THR A 332 -24.82 -1.34 -14.03
N PHE A 333 -25.68 -1.49 -13.02
CA PHE A 333 -25.52 -2.50 -11.96
C PHE A 333 -26.87 -3.18 -11.71
N ARG A 334 -26.84 -4.51 -11.45
CA ARG A 334 -28.06 -5.31 -11.24
C ARG A 334 -28.56 -5.15 -9.81
N GLU A 335 -29.83 -4.86 -9.66
CA GLU A 335 -30.48 -4.72 -8.37
C GLU A 335 -30.47 -6.02 -7.55
N ASP A 336 -30.71 -7.18 -8.21
CA ASP A 336 -30.72 -8.49 -7.56
C ASP A 336 -29.32 -8.83 -6.97
N LEU A 337 -28.26 -8.46 -7.64
CA LEU A 337 -26.89 -8.61 -7.13
C LEU A 337 -26.67 -7.67 -5.95
N LEU A 338 -27.11 -6.41 -6.03
CA LEU A 338 -26.97 -5.46 -4.92
C LEU A 338 -27.59 -6.00 -3.64
N TYR A 339 -28.82 -6.52 -3.68
CA TYR A 339 -29.47 -7.13 -2.50
C TYR A 339 -28.67 -8.30 -1.93
N ARG A 340 -27.97 -9.06 -2.77
CA ARG A 340 -27.16 -10.20 -2.30
C ARG A 340 -25.82 -9.78 -1.73
N LEU A 341 -25.21 -8.69 -2.23
CA LEU A 341 -23.96 -8.12 -1.73
C LEU A 341 -24.16 -7.32 -0.44
N ASN A 342 -25.24 -6.56 -0.38
CA ASN A 342 -25.53 -5.57 0.67
C ASN A 342 -26.33 -6.17 1.84
N THR A 343 -25.93 -7.36 2.31
CA THR A 343 -26.54 -7.93 3.53
C THR A 343 -26.20 -7.05 4.74
N ILE A 344 -24.97 -6.56 4.82
CA ILE A 344 -24.51 -5.56 5.79
C ILE A 344 -23.77 -4.45 5.04
N HIS A 345 -24.18 -3.22 5.27
CA HIS A 345 -23.54 -2.03 4.73
C HIS A 345 -22.64 -1.38 5.77
N LEU A 346 -21.39 -1.12 5.38
CA LEU A 346 -20.41 -0.36 6.19
C LEU A 346 -19.87 0.80 5.36
N GLU A 347 -20.13 2.01 5.81
CA GLU A 347 -19.63 3.22 5.15
C GLU A 347 -18.47 3.80 5.95
N ILE A 348 -17.34 4.05 5.25
CA ILE A 348 -16.17 4.69 5.84
C ILE A 348 -16.27 6.19 5.60
N PRO A 349 -16.38 7.01 6.64
CA PRO A 349 -16.46 8.46 6.47
C PRO A 349 -15.15 8.99 5.85
N PRO A 350 -15.23 10.02 4.99
CA PRO A 350 -14.07 10.70 4.45
C PRO A 350 -13.26 11.40 5.56
N LEU A 351 -11.97 11.62 5.31
CA LEU A 351 -11.05 12.15 6.32
C LEU A 351 -11.46 13.54 6.86
N ARG A 352 -12.10 14.36 6.02
CA ARG A 352 -12.64 15.69 6.42
C ARG A 352 -13.76 15.63 7.47
N GLU A 353 -14.45 14.48 7.59
CA GLU A 353 -15.51 14.25 8.60
C GLU A 353 -14.98 13.60 9.89
N ARG A 354 -13.69 13.25 9.92
CA ARG A 354 -12.98 12.68 11.08
C ARG A 354 -11.65 13.38 11.33
N ARG A 355 -11.70 14.70 11.45
CA ARG A 355 -10.52 15.56 11.58
C ARG A 355 -9.63 15.23 12.77
N GLU A 356 -10.23 14.71 13.85
CA GLU A 356 -9.50 14.26 15.04
C GLU A 356 -8.50 13.15 14.73
N ASP A 357 -8.77 12.36 13.67
CA ASP A 357 -7.89 11.24 13.29
C ASP A 357 -6.67 11.72 12.48
N ILE A 358 -6.70 12.95 11.92
CA ILE A 358 -5.61 13.47 11.10
C ILE A 358 -4.29 13.48 11.87
N HIS A 359 -4.29 13.95 13.12
CA HIS A 359 -3.10 13.96 13.97
C HIS A 359 -2.50 12.56 14.17
N LEU A 360 -3.36 11.56 14.37
CA LEU A 360 -2.94 10.17 14.55
C LEU A 360 -2.23 9.65 13.28
N PHE A 361 -2.81 9.91 12.10
CA PHE A 361 -2.20 9.50 10.83
C PHE A 361 -0.91 10.25 10.53
N ILE A 362 -0.84 11.56 10.80
CA ILE A 362 0.39 12.35 10.64
C ILE A 362 1.52 11.73 11.46
N ASN A 363 1.30 11.52 12.76
CA ASN A 363 2.31 10.96 13.66
C ASN A 363 2.78 9.57 13.20
N TYR A 364 1.83 8.72 12.80
CA TYR A 364 2.15 7.39 12.30
C TYR A 364 2.99 7.44 11.02
N PHE A 365 2.60 8.24 10.04
CA PHE A 365 3.33 8.33 8.77
C PHE A 365 4.69 9.00 8.94
N MET A 366 4.81 10.02 9.78
CA MET A 366 6.11 10.63 10.09
C MET A 366 7.09 9.61 10.67
N GLN A 367 6.67 8.85 11.70
CA GLN A 367 7.51 7.80 12.29
C GLN A 367 7.88 6.72 11.26
N ARG A 368 6.92 6.26 10.48
CA ARG A 368 7.13 5.24 9.45
C ARG A 368 8.12 5.68 8.39
N TYR A 369 7.99 6.92 7.89
CA TYR A 369 8.86 7.42 6.83
C TYR A 369 10.20 7.92 7.34
N ALA A 370 10.29 8.47 8.54
CA ALA A 370 11.58 8.74 9.17
C ALA A 370 12.41 7.46 9.30
N ALA A 371 11.80 6.37 9.77
CA ALA A 371 12.47 5.06 9.85
C ALA A 371 12.82 4.48 8.47
N LYS A 372 11.95 4.65 7.45
CA LYS A 372 12.18 4.12 6.09
C LYS A 372 13.36 4.81 5.39
N TYR A 373 13.51 6.12 5.60
CA TYR A 373 14.54 6.95 4.95
C TYR A 373 15.74 7.24 5.87
N GLU A 374 15.87 6.49 6.99
CA GLU A 374 16.97 6.57 7.94
C GLU A 374 17.24 8.00 8.46
N LYS A 375 16.20 8.83 8.50
CA LYS A 375 16.27 10.17 9.06
C LYS A 375 16.14 10.08 10.59
N LYS A 376 16.91 10.91 11.29
CA LYS A 376 16.77 11.12 12.73
C LYS A 376 15.38 11.66 13.04
N GLU A 377 15.06 11.87 14.31
CA GLU A 377 13.77 12.42 14.73
C GLU A 377 13.40 13.67 13.91
N ILE A 378 12.27 13.57 13.18
CA ILE A 378 11.73 14.68 12.38
C ILE A 378 10.55 15.27 13.16
N PHE A 379 10.55 16.59 13.27
CA PHE A 379 9.49 17.35 13.92
C PHE A 379 8.62 18.08 12.91
N LEU A 380 7.36 18.28 13.24
CA LEU A 380 6.44 19.07 12.43
C LEU A 380 6.28 20.45 13.08
N HIS A 381 6.49 21.50 12.30
CA HIS A 381 6.26 22.88 12.78
C HIS A 381 4.76 23.13 12.93
N GLU A 382 4.36 23.93 13.91
CA GLU A 382 2.96 24.24 14.24
C GLU A 382 2.15 24.70 13.02
N HIS A 383 2.65 25.66 12.23
CA HIS A 383 1.98 26.13 11.02
C HIS A 383 1.88 25.04 9.91
N ALA A 384 2.78 24.07 9.89
CA ALA A 384 2.67 22.93 8.97
C ALA A 384 1.55 21.98 9.42
N LEU A 385 1.43 21.77 10.73
CA LEU A 385 0.35 20.98 11.32
C LEU A 385 -1.02 21.62 11.06
N GLU A 386 -1.17 22.93 11.31
CA GLU A 386 -2.39 23.68 11.02
C GLU A 386 -2.80 23.55 9.55
N LYS A 387 -1.84 23.68 8.62
CA LYS A 387 -2.07 23.50 7.18
C LYS A 387 -2.59 22.11 6.86
N LEU A 388 -2.01 21.05 7.44
CA LEU A 388 -2.46 19.68 7.24
C LEU A 388 -3.84 19.41 7.82
N CYS A 389 -4.17 19.98 9.00
CA CYS A 389 -5.46 19.80 9.65
C CYS A 389 -6.59 20.60 8.98
N SER A 390 -6.29 21.74 8.34
CA SER A 390 -7.27 22.59 7.67
C SER A 390 -7.62 22.12 6.27
N TYR A 391 -6.79 21.27 5.65
CA TYR A 391 -7.00 20.80 4.27
C TYR A 391 -8.13 19.77 4.19
N HIS A 392 -8.86 19.74 3.07
CA HIS A 392 -10.05 18.89 2.88
C HIS A 392 -9.77 17.42 2.55
N TRP A 393 -8.55 17.11 2.12
CA TRP A 393 -8.10 15.74 1.79
C TRP A 393 -9.01 15.01 0.81
N PRO A 394 -9.19 15.47 -0.44
CA PRO A 394 -10.02 14.78 -1.42
C PRO A 394 -9.54 13.35 -1.74
N GLY A 395 -8.23 13.08 -1.61
CA GLY A 395 -7.65 11.74 -1.70
C GLY A 395 -7.51 11.02 -0.35
N ASN A 396 -8.14 11.55 0.71
CA ASN A 396 -8.23 10.97 2.05
C ASN A 396 -6.86 10.58 2.63
N ILE A 397 -6.77 9.41 3.28
CA ILE A 397 -5.54 8.92 3.94
C ILE A 397 -4.43 8.66 2.90
N ARG A 398 -4.77 8.23 1.68
CA ARG A 398 -3.77 7.98 0.62
C ARG A 398 -3.06 9.28 0.22
N GLU A 399 -3.78 10.37 0.08
CA GLU A 399 -3.20 11.69 -0.22
C GLU A 399 -2.39 12.22 0.96
N LEU A 400 -2.91 12.13 2.19
CA LEU A 400 -2.19 12.50 3.41
C LEU A 400 -0.87 11.72 3.52
N GLN A 401 -0.90 10.42 3.31
CA GLN A 401 0.27 9.54 3.33
C GLN A 401 1.35 10.02 2.34
N HIS A 402 0.97 10.26 1.07
CA HIS A 402 1.92 10.73 0.05
C HIS A 402 2.45 12.13 0.35
N THR A 403 1.61 13.01 0.91
CA THR A 403 2.02 14.37 1.30
C THR A 403 3.06 14.34 2.41
N ILE A 404 2.85 13.52 3.44
CA ILE A 404 3.83 13.34 4.53
C ILE A 404 5.10 12.65 4.03
N GLU A 405 5.00 11.60 3.20
CA GLU A 405 6.18 10.95 2.61
C GLU A 405 7.04 11.95 1.84
N LYS A 406 6.41 12.75 0.98
CA LYS A 406 7.10 13.80 0.21
C LYS A 406 7.73 14.85 1.11
N ALA A 407 7.02 15.30 2.14
CA ALA A 407 7.54 16.28 3.10
C ALA A 407 8.76 15.72 3.85
N VAL A 408 8.72 14.46 4.28
CA VAL A 408 9.85 13.78 4.94
C VAL A 408 11.05 13.68 4.00
N ILE A 409 10.85 13.33 2.72
CA ILE A 409 11.95 13.21 1.75
C ILE A 409 12.60 14.56 1.49
N LEU A 410 11.80 15.61 1.26
CA LEU A 410 12.27 16.94 0.85
C LEU A 410 12.73 17.84 2.01
N CYS A 411 12.45 17.44 3.25
CA CYS A 411 12.85 18.21 4.42
C CYS A 411 14.39 18.30 4.51
N GLU A 412 14.91 19.53 4.48
CA GLU A 412 16.31 19.86 4.75
C GLU A 412 16.48 20.08 6.26
N GLY A 413 16.94 19.07 6.98
CA GLY A 413 17.09 19.09 8.44
C GLY A 413 15.99 18.31 9.18
N ASP A 414 15.74 18.68 10.44
CA ASP A 414 14.92 17.89 11.37
C ASP A 414 13.48 18.46 11.55
N VAL A 415 13.10 19.55 10.86
CA VAL A 415 11.82 20.24 11.05
C VAL A 415 11.10 20.48 9.72
N ILE A 416 9.96 19.81 9.53
CA ILE A 416 9.06 20.03 8.39
C ILE A 416 8.29 21.33 8.61
N ARG A 417 8.41 22.27 7.69
CA ARG A 417 7.74 23.58 7.72
C ARG A 417 6.58 23.63 6.72
N SER A 418 5.74 24.65 6.81
CA SER A 418 4.58 24.84 5.92
C SER A 418 4.95 24.90 4.43
N LYS A 419 6.16 25.36 4.07
CA LYS A 419 6.70 25.37 2.71
C LYS A 419 6.98 23.96 2.16
N ASP A 420 7.27 23.00 3.03
CA ASP A 420 7.59 21.62 2.69
C ASP A 420 6.33 20.76 2.48
N ILE A 421 5.16 21.31 2.80
CA ILE A 421 3.85 20.67 2.62
C ILE A 421 3.25 21.11 1.29
N PHE A 422 3.25 20.20 0.32
CA PHE A 422 2.68 20.40 -1.01
C PHE A 422 1.28 19.77 -1.06
N VAL A 423 0.26 20.53 -0.76
CA VAL A 423 -1.14 20.17 -1.01
C VAL A 423 -1.60 20.87 -2.29
N LYS A 424 -2.41 20.18 -3.10
CA LYS A 424 -3.03 20.82 -4.27
C LYS A 424 -3.93 21.94 -3.72
N GLN A 425 -3.69 23.17 -4.14
CA GLN A 425 -4.69 24.20 -3.97
C GLN A 425 -5.91 23.77 -4.80
N THR A 426 -6.86 23.14 -4.16
CA THR A 426 -8.18 23.00 -4.74
C THR A 426 -8.72 24.42 -4.84
N TRP A 427 -8.75 24.92 -6.04
CA TRP A 427 -9.56 26.09 -6.36
C TRP A 427 -11.01 25.64 -6.11
N SER A 428 -11.49 25.72 -4.88
CA SER A 428 -12.89 25.61 -4.60
C SER A 428 -13.48 26.92 -5.14
N PRO A 429 -14.28 26.88 -6.18
CA PRO A 429 -15.23 27.98 -6.33
C PRO A 429 -16.03 27.95 -5.02
N GLN A 430 -15.94 29.00 -4.24
CA GLN A 430 -16.91 29.26 -3.19
C GLN A 430 -18.26 29.44 -3.91
N PHE A 431 -18.91 28.32 -4.18
CA PHE A 431 -20.34 28.36 -4.43
C PHE A 431 -20.98 28.71 -3.08
N SER A 432 -21.02 30.00 -2.82
CA SER A 432 -22.05 30.56 -1.94
C SER A 432 -23.37 29.99 -2.47
N THR A 433 -24.13 29.35 -1.61
CA THR A 433 -25.44 28.73 -1.90
C THR A 433 -26.51 29.74 -2.34
N THR A 434 -26.18 30.98 -2.46
CA THR A 434 -26.94 32.03 -3.17
C THR A 434 -26.34 32.14 -4.56
N VAL A 435 -27.10 31.78 -5.60
CA VAL A 435 -26.74 32.08 -6.99
C VAL A 435 -26.42 33.57 -7.02
N PRO A 436 -25.14 33.98 -7.20
CA PRO A 436 -24.83 35.41 -7.16
C PRO A 436 -25.57 36.05 -8.31
N ASN A 437 -26.21 37.18 -8.05
CA ASN A 437 -26.83 37.98 -9.12
C ASN A 437 -25.77 38.27 -10.20
N LEU A 438 -26.16 38.19 -11.46
CA LEU A 438 -25.24 38.39 -12.59
C LEU A 438 -24.43 39.69 -12.44
N GLU A 439 -25.05 40.72 -11.85
CA GLU A 439 -24.40 42.01 -11.55
C GLU A 439 -23.28 41.91 -10.52
N GLU A 440 -23.42 41.02 -9.52
CA GLU A 440 -22.41 40.79 -8.49
C GLU A 440 -21.19 40.07 -9.06
N VAL A 441 -21.41 39.04 -9.89
CA VAL A 441 -20.35 38.32 -10.61
C VAL A 441 -19.59 39.25 -11.54
N GLU A 442 -20.32 40.08 -12.26
CA GLU A 442 -19.74 41.07 -13.16
C GLU A 442 -18.91 42.11 -12.40
N ARG A 443 -19.42 42.62 -11.28
CA ARG A 443 -18.70 43.54 -10.40
C ARG A 443 -17.38 42.94 -9.90
N GLN A 444 -17.42 41.72 -9.37
CA GLN A 444 -16.22 41.02 -8.86
C GLN A 444 -15.19 40.75 -9.96
N ALA A 445 -15.64 40.35 -11.16
CA ALA A 445 -14.76 40.16 -12.30
C ALA A 445 -14.02 41.45 -12.70
N ILE A 446 -14.75 42.59 -12.75
CA ILE A 446 -14.16 43.90 -13.07
C ILE A 446 -13.17 44.32 -11.96
N GLU A 447 -13.55 44.21 -10.70
CA GLU A 447 -12.70 44.59 -9.56
C GLU A 447 -11.40 43.77 -9.55
N THR A 448 -11.50 42.45 -9.80
CA THR A 448 -10.35 41.56 -9.86
C THR A 448 -9.42 41.92 -11.03
N ALA A 449 -9.97 42.17 -12.20
CA ALA A 449 -9.19 42.53 -13.38
C ALA A 449 -8.50 43.90 -13.23
N ILE A 450 -9.14 44.89 -12.58
CA ILE A 450 -8.53 46.19 -12.27
C ILE A 450 -7.32 46.00 -11.34
N ARG A 451 -7.46 45.19 -10.29
CA ARG A 451 -6.36 44.86 -9.33
C ARG A 451 -5.19 44.14 -10.02
N GLN A 452 -5.48 43.19 -10.90
CA GLN A 452 -4.45 42.45 -11.63
C GLN A 452 -3.64 43.29 -12.61
N ASN A 453 -4.23 44.36 -13.10
CA ASN A 453 -3.60 45.29 -14.07
C ASN A 453 -3.17 46.61 -13.43
N ASP A 454 -3.01 46.67 -12.10
CA ASP A 454 -2.57 47.86 -11.34
C ASP A 454 -3.32 49.15 -11.71
N GLY A 455 -4.63 49.02 -11.97
CA GLY A 455 -5.48 50.16 -12.34
C GLY A 455 -5.41 50.57 -13.81
N ASN A 456 -4.70 49.87 -14.68
CA ASN A 456 -4.63 50.18 -16.11
C ASN A 456 -5.92 49.77 -16.84
N LEU A 457 -6.82 50.74 -17.06
CA LEU A 457 -8.14 50.49 -17.64
C LEU A 457 -8.09 49.97 -19.10
N THR A 458 -7.03 50.24 -19.85
CA THR A 458 -6.89 49.75 -21.21
C THR A 458 -6.59 48.24 -21.23
N ALA A 459 -5.59 47.80 -20.44
CA ALA A 459 -5.26 46.38 -20.26
C ALA A 459 -6.41 45.59 -19.60
N THR A 460 -7.12 46.21 -18.64
CA THR A 460 -8.29 45.62 -17.99
C THR A 460 -9.44 45.37 -18.98
N ALA A 461 -9.72 46.33 -19.88
CA ALA A 461 -10.77 46.20 -20.89
C ALA A 461 -10.42 45.07 -21.88
N GLU A 462 -9.16 44.99 -22.28
CA GLU A 462 -8.65 43.95 -23.19
C GLU A 462 -8.73 42.59 -22.57
N GLN A 463 -8.33 42.45 -21.29
CA GLN A 463 -8.43 41.19 -20.53
C GLN A 463 -9.88 40.71 -20.35
N LEU A 464 -10.82 41.63 -20.17
CA LEU A 464 -12.24 41.32 -20.01
C LEU A 464 -12.98 41.16 -21.35
N GLY A 465 -12.33 41.39 -22.49
CA GLY A 465 -12.93 41.28 -23.83
C GLY A 465 -14.00 42.36 -24.11
N ILE A 466 -13.94 43.52 -23.45
CA ILE A 466 -14.91 44.60 -23.59
C ILE A 466 -14.23 45.92 -24.04
N SER A 467 -15.01 46.84 -24.62
CA SER A 467 -14.45 48.15 -24.97
C SER A 467 -14.11 48.94 -23.69
N ARG A 468 -13.09 49.81 -23.77
CA ARG A 468 -12.71 50.71 -22.70
C ARG A 468 -13.88 51.61 -22.24
N GLN A 469 -14.73 52.01 -23.18
CA GLN A 469 -15.93 52.81 -22.88
C GLN A 469 -16.96 52.02 -22.10
N THR A 470 -17.14 50.73 -22.44
CA THR A 470 -18.03 49.81 -21.72
C THR A 470 -17.53 49.58 -20.29
N LEU A 471 -16.21 49.37 -20.12
CA LEU A 471 -15.59 49.24 -18.81
C LEU A 471 -15.81 50.48 -17.93
N TYR A 472 -15.61 51.69 -18.51
CA TYR A 472 -15.80 52.96 -17.80
C TYR A 472 -17.25 53.13 -17.33
N ASN A 473 -18.22 52.80 -18.18
CA ASN A 473 -19.64 52.84 -17.79
C ASN A 473 -19.98 51.86 -16.68
N LYS A 474 -19.38 50.67 -16.69
CA LYS A 474 -19.58 49.65 -15.65
C LYS A 474 -18.92 50.02 -14.32
N ILE A 475 -17.69 50.56 -14.34
CA ILE A 475 -17.02 51.12 -13.14
C ILE A 475 -17.90 52.21 -12.51
N LYS A 476 -18.44 53.15 -13.31
CA LYS A 476 -19.33 54.19 -12.82
C LYS A 476 -20.64 53.63 -12.26
N ARG A 477 -21.20 52.60 -12.90
CA ARG A 477 -22.44 51.92 -12.42
C ARG A 477 -22.24 51.21 -11.11
N PHE A 478 -21.12 50.47 -10.95
CA PHE A 478 -20.81 49.70 -9.77
C PHE A 478 -20.08 50.47 -8.67
N LYS A 479 -19.74 51.74 -8.92
CA LYS A 479 -18.98 52.64 -7.98
C LYS A 479 -17.62 52.01 -7.56
N LEU A 480 -16.92 51.40 -8.48
CA LEU A 480 -15.58 50.83 -8.30
C LEU A 480 -14.50 51.92 -8.46
#